data_cc309c3be2b7b45a3e46523f94106955
#
_entry.id   cc309c3be2b7b45a3e46523f94106955
#
_cell.length_a   1.000
_cell.length_b   1.000
_cell.length_c   1.000
_cell.angle_alpha   90.00
_cell.angle_beta   90.00
_cell.angle_gamma   90.00
#
_symmetry.space_group_name_H-M   'P 1'
#
loop_
_entity.id
_entity.type
_entity.pdbx_description
1 polymer ?
#
loop_
_entity_poly.entity_id
_entity_poly.type
_entity_poly.pdbx_seq_one_letter_code
_entity_poly.pdbx_strand_id
1 'polypeptide(L)'
;MCVHNEMTRKKGIMSWALFIKIIDEIAEVDKDARVWMVFFGEPLILKNTKPTIFEMITYSKDKGLTDVVLNSNANLMDEDSARRLIKSGLDSIYFGIDAFTPETYAKLRVGGNHGKVIYNIRKLIELKKELKIKTPEIYVQFVEMDINTHEKEDFIHFWEKQGVTVKIRPKVSWGGLIDAPNLTLSNDDRWPCYWAMQTMSITDTGKVVKCAVDLDARYVAGDVNVQSLKEIWNNKLKKFRQL
;
A
#
# COMPACT_ATOMS: atom_id res chain seq x y z
N MET A 1 -8.58 -4.61 -12.44
CA MET A 1 -7.90 -3.53 -11.69
C MET A 1 -6.71 -4.05 -10.87
N CYS A 2 -6.88 -4.95 -9.93
CA CYS A 2 -5.78 -5.56 -9.18
C CYS A 2 -5.49 -6.97 -9.71
N VAL A 3 -4.20 -7.28 -9.93
CA VAL A 3 -3.75 -8.58 -10.46
C VAL A 3 -3.45 -9.62 -9.38
N HIS A 4 -3.92 -9.41 -8.16
CA HIS A 4 -3.68 -10.34 -7.06
C HIS A 4 -4.16 -11.77 -7.35
N ASN A 5 -5.21 -11.93 -8.14
CA ASN A 5 -5.71 -13.25 -8.54
C ASN A 5 -4.84 -13.94 -9.58
N GLU A 6 -4.03 -13.17 -10.33
CA GLU A 6 -3.08 -13.68 -11.33
C GLU A 6 -1.76 -14.16 -10.69
N MET A 7 -1.58 -13.91 -9.39
CA MET A 7 -0.38 -14.31 -8.67
C MET A 7 -0.29 -15.83 -8.56
N THR A 8 0.77 -16.41 -9.09
CA THR A 8 1.04 -17.85 -9.07
C THR A 8 1.93 -18.28 -7.92
N ARG A 9 2.75 -17.36 -7.34
CA ARG A 9 3.51 -17.68 -6.13
C ARG A 9 2.58 -17.93 -4.94
N LYS A 10 3.04 -18.76 -4.01
CA LYS A 10 2.30 -19.00 -2.76
C LYS A 10 2.04 -17.68 -2.04
N LYS A 11 0.78 -17.44 -1.70
CA LYS A 11 0.35 -16.30 -0.88
C LYS A 11 0.62 -16.61 0.58
N GLY A 12 1.20 -15.65 1.31
CA GLY A 12 1.61 -15.85 2.69
C GLY A 12 1.59 -14.56 3.51
N ILE A 13 1.99 -14.69 4.74
CA ILE A 13 2.16 -13.60 5.70
C ILE A 13 3.63 -13.62 6.11
N MET A 14 4.26 -12.43 6.10
CA MET A 14 5.63 -12.28 6.56
C MET A 14 5.75 -12.70 8.03
N SER A 15 6.78 -13.51 8.34
CA SER A 15 7.04 -13.90 9.72
C SER A 15 7.46 -12.70 10.58
N TRP A 16 7.15 -12.75 11.87
CA TRP A 16 7.53 -11.69 12.81
C TRP A 16 9.05 -11.47 12.85
N ALA A 17 9.82 -12.54 12.85
CA ALA A 17 11.28 -12.47 12.87
C ALA A 17 11.86 -11.78 11.62
N LEU A 18 11.32 -12.09 10.44
CA LEU A 18 11.72 -11.45 9.19
C LEU A 18 11.32 -9.96 9.19
N PHE A 19 10.12 -9.64 9.66
CA PHE A 19 9.64 -8.27 9.79
C PHE A 19 10.55 -7.44 10.71
N ILE A 20 10.87 -7.95 11.90
CA ILE A 20 11.80 -7.31 12.85
C ILE A 20 13.14 -7.01 12.17
N LYS A 21 13.74 -8.02 11.52
CA LYS A 21 15.01 -7.84 10.82
C LYS A 21 14.96 -6.70 9.81
N ILE A 22 13.90 -6.64 9.00
CA ILE A 22 13.72 -5.59 7.99
C ILE A 22 13.60 -4.22 8.64
N ILE A 23 12.75 -4.07 9.65
CA ILE A 23 12.52 -2.79 10.33
C ILE A 23 13.78 -2.32 11.06
N ASP A 24 14.50 -3.21 11.73
CA ASP A 24 15.73 -2.87 12.42
C ASP A 24 16.80 -2.36 11.44
N GLU A 25 16.99 -3.04 10.32
CA GLU A 25 17.95 -2.61 9.29
C GLU A 25 17.55 -1.27 8.63
N ILE A 26 16.26 -1.02 8.42
CA ILE A 26 15.78 0.28 7.90
C ILE A 26 16.08 1.37 8.93
N ALA A 27 15.69 1.17 10.19
CA ALA A 27 15.83 2.17 11.25
C ALA A 27 17.30 2.49 11.56
N GLU A 28 18.22 1.54 11.35
CA GLU A 28 19.66 1.77 11.49
C GLU A 28 20.22 2.67 10.37
N VAL A 29 19.68 2.53 9.15
CA VAL A 29 20.22 3.24 7.96
C VAL A 29 19.52 4.57 7.72
N ASP A 30 18.19 4.60 7.79
CA ASP A 30 17.38 5.79 7.45
C ASP A 30 16.01 5.74 8.16
N LYS A 31 15.89 6.51 9.23
CA LYS A 31 14.63 6.61 9.99
C LYS A 31 13.53 7.37 9.26
N ASP A 32 13.87 8.15 8.25
CA ASP A 32 12.94 8.92 7.45
C ASP A 32 12.47 8.15 6.19
N ALA A 33 12.99 6.92 6.01
CA ALA A 33 12.52 6.05 4.95
C ALA A 33 11.02 5.77 5.10
N ARG A 34 10.26 5.97 4.02
CA ARG A 34 8.84 5.60 3.99
C ARG A 34 8.65 4.10 3.93
N VAL A 35 7.99 3.55 4.93
CA VAL A 35 7.69 2.12 5.02
C VAL A 35 6.22 1.84 4.73
N TRP A 36 5.95 1.22 3.59
CA TRP A 36 4.62 0.71 3.23
C TRP A 36 4.42 -0.69 3.80
N MET A 37 3.46 -0.83 4.71
CA MET A 37 3.17 -2.08 5.45
C MET A 37 2.42 -3.13 4.61
N VAL A 38 2.43 -2.99 3.28
CA VAL A 38 1.78 -3.91 2.36
C VAL A 38 2.47 -3.92 1.01
N PHE A 39 2.67 -5.12 0.46
CA PHE A 39 3.10 -5.31 -0.92
C PHE A 39 1.92 -5.73 -1.79
N PHE A 40 1.25 -6.84 -1.44
CA PHE A 40 -0.03 -7.28 -2.01
C PHE A 40 -0.94 -7.76 -0.88
N GLY A 41 -2.26 -7.71 -1.10
CA GLY A 41 -3.26 -8.18 -0.14
C GLY A 41 -3.90 -7.06 0.67
N GLU A 42 -4.51 -7.44 1.79
CA GLU A 42 -5.20 -6.53 2.71
C GLU A 42 -4.58 -6.67 4.12
N PRO A 43 -3.89 -5.66 4.65
CA PRO A 43 -3.18 -5.78 5.92
C PRO A 43 -4.11 -5.96 7.12
N LEU A 44 -5.36 -5.50 7.07
CA LEU A 44 -6.32 -5.70 8.16
C LEU A 44 -6.78 -7.15 8.34
N ILE A 45 -6.39 -8.10 7.48
CA ILE A 45 -6.53 -9.53 7.78
C ILE A 45 -5.74 -9.90 9.04
N LEU A 46 -4.69 -9.15 9.36
CA LEU A 46 -3.84 -9.33 10.54
C LEU A 46 -4.37 -8.62 11.79
N LYS A 47 -5.57 -8.06 11.79
CA LYS A 47 -6.09 -7.30 12.95
C LYS A 47 -6.23 -8.14 14.22
N ASN A 48 -6.40 -9.46 14.10
CA ASN A 48 -6.59 -10.40 15.20
C ASN A 48 -5.54 -11.52 15.24
N THR A 49 -4.46 -11.43 14.49
CA THR A 49 -3.34 -12.40 14.49
C THR A 49 -2.34 -12.12 15.62
N LYS A 50 -1.27 -12.91 15.69
CA LYS A 50 -0.09 -12.68 16.53
C LYS A 50 1.17 -12.80 15.69
N PRO A 51 1.91 -11.67 15.44
CA PRO A 51 1.56 -10.30 15.77
C PRO A 51 0.37 -9.77 14.96
N THR A 52 -0.30 -8.74 15.49
CA THR A 52 -1.27 -7.95 14.74
C THR A 52 -0.59 -6.91 13.86
N ILE A 53 -1.30 -6.40 12.83
CA ILE A 53 -0.80 -5.27 12.04
C ILE A 53 -0.52 -4.03 12.91
N PHE A 54 -1.27 -3.83 13.99
CA PHE A 54 -1.08 -2.71 14.91
C PHE A 54 0.20 -2.85 15.71
N GLU A 55 0.54 -4.06 16.19
CA GLU A 55 1.80 -4.35 16.88
C GLU A 55 2.99 -4.17 15.92
N MET A 56 2.84 -4.54 14.65
CA MET A 56 3.87 -4.29 13.62
C MET A 56 4.12 -2.80 13.39
N ILE A 57 3.05 -2.00 13.31
CA ILE A 57 3.15 -0.53 13.19
C ILE A 57 3.83 0.05 14.43
N THR A 58 3.35 -0.31 15.64
CA THR A 58 3.94 0.16 16.90
C THR A 58 5.43 -0.16 16.97
N TYR A 59 5.82 -1.39 16.65
CA TYR A 59 7.23 -1.77 16.61
C TYR A 59 8.06 -0.86 15.68
N SER A 60 7.55 -0.58 14.49
CA SER A 60 8.22 0.31 13.54
C SER A 60 8.38 1.74 14.10
N LYS A 61 7.37 2.24 14.78
CA LYS A 61 7.41 3.55 15.46
C LYS A 61 8.37 3.56 16.65
N ASP A 62 8.41 2.49 17.44
CA ASP A 62 9.34 2.34 18.58
C ASP A 62 10.80 2.29 18.12
N LYS A 63 11.08 1.80 16.91
CA LYS A 63 12.41 1.87 16.28
C LYS A 63 12.76 3.26 15.74
N GLY A 64 11.84 4.21 15.81
CA GLY A 64 12.04 5.61 15.44
C GLY A 64 11.74 5.92 13.96
N LEU A 65 11.07 5.04 13.21
CA LEU A 65 10.65 5.35 11.85
C LEU A 65 9.60 6.47 11.85
N THR A 66 9.81 7.49 11.01
CA THR A 66 8.98 8.70 11.00
C THR A 66 7.83 8.63 9.99
N ASP A 67 7.87 7.74 8.99
CA ASP A 67 6.88 7.67 7.90
C ASP A 67 6.41 6.21 7.65
N VAL A 68 5.55 5.71 8.54
CA VAL A 68 4.93 4.38 8.44
C VAL A 68 3.55 4.51 7.80
N VAL A 69 3.34 3.81 6.69
CA VAL A 69 2.18 3.96 5.81
C VAL A 69 1.42 2.66 5.65
N LEU A 70 0.09 2.73 5.66
CA LEU A 70 -0.79 1.60 5.41
C LEU A 70 -1.70 1.85 4.20
N ASN A 71 -1.88 0.84 3.35
CA ASN A 71 -2.97 0.80 2.38
C ASN A 71 -4.02 -0.20 2.82
N SER A 72 -5.30 0.13 2.68
CA SER A 72 -6.41 -0.78 3.01
C SER A 72 -7.60 -0.54 2.07
N ASN A 73 -8.42 -1.56 1.90
CA ASN A 73 -9.71 -1.44 1.24
C ASN A 73 -10.86 -1.10 2.22
N ALA A 74 -10.56 -0.93 3.51
CA ALA A 74 -11.46 -0.60 4.61
C ALA A 74 -12.61 -1.62 4.86
N ASN A 75 -12.74 -2.72 4.11
CA ASN A 75 -13.84 -3.67 4.32
C ASN A 75 -13.76 -4.41 5.66
N LEU A 76 -12.54 -4.65 6.16
CA LEU A 76 -12.29 -5.33 7.44
C LEU A 76 -12.14 -4.36 8.61
N MET A 77 -12.09 -3.06 8.37
CA MET A 77 -12.01 -2.05 9.41
C MET A 77 -13.34 -1.99 10.18
N ASP A 78 -13.23 -1.87 11.48
CA ASP A 78 -14.31 -1.59 12.43
C ASP A 78 -13.83 -0.49 13.38
N GLU A 79 -14.65 -0.09 14.34
CA GLU A 79 -14.31 0.96 15.30
C GLU A 79 -13.11 0.57 16.17
N ASP A 80 -13.00 -0.68 16.60
CA ASP A 80 -11.83 -1.16 17.35
C ASP A 80 -10.56 -1.04 16.52
N SER A 81 -10.59 -1.49 15.28
CA SER A 81 -9.47 -1.35 14.34
C SER A 81 -9.09 0.12 14.13
N ALA A 82 -10.07 1.02 14.00
CA ALA A 82 -9.81 2.45 13.85
C ALA A 82 -9.10 3.04 15.08
N ARG A 83 -9.57 2.70 16.29
CA ARG A 83 -8.93 3.10 17.55
C ARG A 83 -7.50 2.54 17.68
N ARG A 84 -7.28 1.29 17.31
CA ARG A 84 -5.97 0.63 17.34
C ARG A 84 -5.01 1.22 16.31
N LEU A 85 -5.47 1.59 15.11
CA LEU A 85 -4.67 2.32 14.11
C LEU A 85 -4.20 3.66 14.65
N ILE A 86 -5.08 4.42 15.30
CA ILE A 86 -4.70 5.69 15.93
C ILE A 86 -3.64 5.45 17.01
N LYS A 87 -3.87 4.49 17.90
CA LYS A 87 -2.96 4.18 19.02
C LYS A 87 -1.61 3.62 18.59
N SER A 88 -1.53 2.95 17.44
CA SER A 88 -0.29 2.33 16.94
C SER A 88 0.75 3.35 16.47
N GLY A 89 0.39 4.63 16.35
CA GLY A 89 1.29 5.68 15.88
C GLY A 89 1.46 5.71 14.35
N LEU A 90 0.54 5.08 13.60
CA LEU A 90 0.54 5.13 12.13
C LEU A 90 0.57 6.58 11.63
N ASP A 91 1.46 6.88 10.68
CA ASP A 91 1.62 8.25 10.15
C ASP A 91 0.59 8.56 9.07
N SER A 92 0.32 7.64 8.15
CA SER A 92 -0.70 7.83 7.12
C SER A 92 -1.37 6.53 6.67
N ILE A 93 -2.64 6.66 6.22
CA ILE A 93 -3.41 5.54 5.68
C ILE A 93 -4.07 5.94 4.36
N TYR A 94 -3.98 5.05 3.38
CA TYR A 94 -4.57 5.20 2.06
C TYR A 94 -5.68 4.19 1.86
N PHE A 95 -6.90 4.66 1.60
CA PHE A 95 -8.04 3.81 1.31
C PHE A 95 -8.32 3.75 -0.18
N GLY A 96 -8.19 2.57 -0.78
CA GLY A 96 -8.54 2.34 -2.19
C GLY A 96 -10.04 2.11 -2.34
N ILE A 97 -10.76 3.12 -2.86
CA ILE A 97 -12.22 3.09 -3.02
C ILE A 97 -12.59 2.98 -4.51
N ASP A 98 -12.05 3.88 -5.35
CA ASP A 98 -12.15 3.90 -6.82
C ASP A 98 -13.57 4.07 -7.38
N ALA A 99 -14.55 4.42 -6.56
CA ALA A 99 -15.92 4.67 -6.99
C ALA A 99 -16.65 5.60 -6.03
N PHE A 100 -17.58 6.39 -6.55
CA PHE A 100 -18.49 7.23 -5.78
C PHE A 100 -19.82 6.52 -5.54
N THR A 101 -20.34 5.79 -6.54
CA THR A 101 -21.60 5.05 -6.42
C THR A 101 -21.40 3.59 -6.01
N PRO A 102 -22.38 2.97 -5.31
CA PRO A 102 -22.35 1.55 -4.98
C PRO A 102 -22.30 0.66 -6.23
N GLU A 103 -22.92 1.06 -7.31
CA GLU A 103 -23.01 0.31 -8.58
C GLU A 103 -21.65 0.20 -9.26
N THR A 104 -20.92 1.30 -9.34
CA THR A 104 -19.55 1.33 -9.88
C THR A 104 -18.58 0.61 -8.93
N TYR A 105 -18.73 0.82 -7.62
CA TYR A 105 -17.94 0.12 -6.62
C TYR A 105 -18.07 -1.40 -6.75
N ALA A 106 -19.27 -1.93 -6.86
CA ALA A 106 -19.52 -3.37 -6.98
C ALA A 106 -18.83 -3.98 -8.21
N LYS A 107 -18.74 -3.24 -9.32
CA LYS A 107 -18.05 -3.68 -10.53
C LYS A 107 -16.54 -3.70 -10.39
N LEU A 108 -15.95 -2.74 -9.65
CA LEU A 108 -14.51 -2.56 -9.50
C LEU A 108 -13.94 -3.33 -8.31
N ARG A 109 -14.66 -3.35 -7.20
CA ARG A 109 -14.26 -3.90 -5.92
C ARG A 109 -15.14 -5.11 -5.56
N VAL A 110 -15.07 -6.13 -6.41
CA VAL A 110 -15.88 -7.36 -6.30
C VAL A 110 -15.75 -7.96 -4.89
N GLY A 111 -16.89 -8.24 -4.27
CA GLY A 111 -16.98 -8.76 -2.91
C GLY A 111 -16.88 -7.70 -1.79
N GLY A 112 -16.60 -6.43 -2.14
CA GLY A 112 -16.62 -5.32 -1.19
C GLY A 112 -18.02 -4.76 -0.95
N ASN A 113 -18.20 -4.07 0.18
CA ASN A 113 -19.44 -3.38 0.53
C ASN A 113 -19.17 -1.87 0.60
N HIS A 114 -19.67 -1.11 -0.40
CA HIS A 114 -19.46 0.33 -0.51
C HIS A 114 -19.91 1.09 0.73
N GLY A 115 -21.17 0.88 1.17
CA GLY A 115 -21.71 1.58 2.33
C GLY A 115 -20.90 1.33 3.60
N LYS A 116 -20.47 0.08 3.81
CA LYS A 116 -19.61 -0.28 4.94
C LYS A 116 -18.24 0.41 4.87
N VAL A 117 -17.63 0.46 3.70
CA VAL A 117 -16.33 1.14 3.50
C VAL A 117 -16.44 2.62 3.81
N ILE A 118 -17.45 3.30 3.27
CA ILE A 118 -17.69 4.73 3.54
C ILE A 118 -17.92 4.95 5.03
N TYR A 119 -18.76 4.14 5.67
CA TYR A 119 -19.04 4.22 7.11
C TYR A 119 -17.74 4.05 7.93
N ASN A 120 -16.94 3.03 7.65
CA ASN A 120 -15.71 2.74 8.37
C ASN A 120 -14.69 3.90 8.28
N ILE A 121 -14.51 4.48 7.09
CA ILE A 121 -13.58 5.60 6.89
C ILE A 121 -14.10 6.84 7.63
N ARG A 122 -15.39 7.15 7.52
CA ARG A 122 -15.99 8.28 8.26
C ARG A 122 -15.85 8.11 9.77
N LYS A 123 -16.00 6.88 10.28
CA LYS A 123 -15.81 6.59 11.70
C LYS A 123 -14.36 6.86 12.16
N LEU A 124 -13.36 6.52 11.36
CA LEU A 124 -11.96 6.88 11.65
C LEU A 124 -11.77 8.41 11.68
N ILE A 125 -12.39 9.14 10.74
CA ILE A 125 -12.33 10.60 10.70
C ILE A 125 -12.97 11.22 11.96
N GLU A 126 -14.14 10.72 12.37
CA GLU A 126 -14.85 11.14 13.57
C GLU A 126 -13.98 10.91 14.83
N LEU A 127 -13.45 9.72 14.99
CA LEU A 127 -12.59 9.36 16.13
C LEU A 127 -11.34 10.25 16.21
N LYS A 128 -10.72 10.57 15.09
CA LYS A 128 -9.58 11.50 15.07
C LYS A 128 -9.97 12.89 15.54
N LYS A 129 -11.15 13.38 15.12
CA LYS A 129 -11.68 14.68 15.57
C LYS A 129 -12.00 14.70 17.05
N GLU A 130 -12.69 13.66 17.53
CA GLU A 130 -13.03 13.50 18.96
C GLU A 130 -11.79 13.48 19.85
N LEU A 131 -10.77 12.71 19.44
CA LEU A 131 -9.52 12.57 20.17
C LEU A 131 -8.53 13.73 19.94
N LYS A 132 -8.85 14.68 19.05
CA LYS A 132 -8.00 15.82 18.67
C LYS A 132 -6.60 15.40 18.21
N ILE A 133 -6.52 14.31 17.45
CA ILE A 133 -5.28 13.70 16.97
C ILE A 133 -5.10 13.98 15.49
N LYS A 134 -3.86 14.34 15.09
CA LYS A 134 -3.53 14.65 13.70
C LYS A 134 -3.28 13.40 12.85
N THR A 135 -2.63 12.40 13.41
CA THR A 135 -2.28 11.14 12.74
C THR A 135 -3.28 10.01 13.04
N PRO A 136 -3.42 9.03 12.16
CA PRO A 136 -2.83 8.98 10.81
C PRO A 136 -3.45 10.04 9.87
N GLU A 137 -2.66 10.57 8.94
CA GLU A 137 -3.22 11.31 7.80
C GLU A 137 -4.06 10.35 6.96
N ILE A 138 -5.25 10.80 6.56
CA ILE A 138 -6.19 9.96 5.80
C ILE A 138 -6.20 10.40 4.34
N TYR A 139 -5.92 9.45 3.46
CA TYR A 139 -6.02 9.61 2.03
C TYR A 139 -7.04 8.64 1.46
N VAL A 140 -7.84 9.10 0.51
CA VAL A 140 -8.69 8.23 -0.31
C VAL A 140 -8.17 8.20 -1.73
N GLN A 141 -8.12 7.01 -2.33
CA GLN A 141 -7.58 6.81 -3.67
C GLN A 141 -8.68 6.49 -4.65
N PHE A 142 -8.53 7.05 -5.84
CA PHE A 142 -9.35 6.78 -7.01
C PHE A 142 -8.43 6.47 -8.19
N VAL A 143 -8.38 5.22 -8.59
CA VAL A 143 -7.70 4.81 -9.82
C VAL A 143 -8.64 5.08 -10.98
N GLU A 144 -8.29 6.06 -11.80
CA GLU A 144 -9.12 6.47 -12.95
C GLU A 144 -9.10 5.39 -14.04
N MET A 145 -10.29 4.94 -14.43
CA MET A 145 -10.55 3.93 -15.44
C MET A 145 -11.81 4.32 -16.23
N ASP A 146 -11.97 3.79 -17.44
CA ASP A 146 -13.09 4.13 -18.33
C ASP A 146 -14.45 3.98 -17.63
N ILE A 147 -14.59 2.98 -16.76
CA ILE A 147 -15.85 2.67 -16.05
C ILE A 147 -16.20 3.66 -14.94
N ASN A 148 -15.24 4.40 -14.39
CA ASN A 148 -15.46 5.28 -13.23
C ASN A 148 -15.10 6.74 -13.49
N THR A 149 -14.53 7.11 -14.63
CA THR A 149 -14.10 8.49 -14.93
C THR A 149 -15.22 9.50 -14.73
N HIS A 150 -16.46 9.14 -15.06
CA HIS A 150 -17.64 10.01 -14.91
C HIS A 150 -17.98 10.33 -13.44
N GLU A 151 -17.48 9.55 -12.47
CA GLU A 151 -17.72 9.76 -11.03
C GLU A 151 -16.60 10.55 -10.33
N LYS A 152 -15.53 10.90 -11.04
CA LYS A 152 -14.32 11.47 -10.44
C LYS A 152 -14.56 12.74 -9.67
N GLU A 153 -15.28 13.69 -10.26
CA GLU A 153 -15.52 15.00 -9.64
C GLU A 153 -16.43 14.88 -8.39
N ASP A 154 -17.47 14.05 -8.45
CA ASP A 154 -18.35 13.78 -7.31
C ASP A 154 -17.59 13.11 -6.17
N PHE A 155 -16.68 12.16 -6.49
CA PHE A 155 -15.82 11.50 -5.54
C PHE A 155 -14.89 12.50 -4.83
N ILE A 156 -14.23 13.37 -5.59
CA ILE A 156 -13.34 14.42 -5.05
C ILE A 156 -14.12 15.31 -4.10
N HIS A 157 -15.21 15.89 -4.58
CA HIS A 157 -16.03 16.82 -3.81
C HIS A 157 -16.58 16.22 -2.51
N PHE A 158 -17.03 14.96 -2.57
CA PHE A 158 -17.54 14.25 -1.39
C PHE A 158 -16.49 14.11 -0.28
N TRP A 159 -15.26 13.70 -0.64
CA TRP A 159 -14.22 13.46 0.34
C TRP A 159 -13.54 14.73 0.84
N GLU A 160 -13.33 15.71 -0.02
CA GLU A 160 -12.77 17.01 0.37
C GLU A 160 -13.66 17.75 1.38
N LYS A 161 -14.97 17.68 1.23
CA LYS A 161 -15.93 18.21 2.24
C LYS A 161 -15.76 17.59 3.63
N GLN A 162 -15.20 16.39 3.72
CA GLN A 162 -14.92 15.71 4.98
C GLN A 162 -13.52 16.01 5.53
N GLY A 163 -12.74 16.83 4.83
CA GLY A 163 -11.37 17.19 5.19
C GLY A 163 -10.36 16.07 4.89
N VAL A 164 -10.64 15.23 3.90
CA VAL A 164 -9.78 14.11 3.48
C VAL A 164 -9.09 14.44 2.16
N THR A 165 -7.81 14.13 2.06
CA THR A 165 -7.06 14.32 0.82
C THR A 165 -7.38 13.22 -0.19
N VAL A 166 -7.80 13.62 -1.39
CA VAL A 166 -8.03 12.69 -2.50
C VAL A 166 -6.77 12.51 -3.34
N LYS A 167 -6.47 11.27 -3.71
CA LYS A 167 -5.36 10.90 -4.60
C LYS A 167 -5.92 10.23 -5.86
N ILE A 168 -5.94 10.97 -6.95
CA ILE A 168 -6.25 10.41 -8.27
C ILE A 168 -5.00 9.72 -8.81
N ARG A 169 -5.14 8.50 -9.28
CA ARG A 169 -4.05 7.70 -9.84
C ARG A 169 -4.42 7.20 -11.23
N PRO A 170 -3.49 7.18 -12.17
CA PRO A 170 -3.72 6.56 -13.45
C PRO A 170 -3.83 5.03 -13.32
N LYS A 171 -4.53 4.41 -14.24
CA LYS A 171 -4.55 2.96 -14.45
C LYS A 171 -3.11 2.47 -14.70
N VAL A 172 -2.74 1.32 -14.15
CA VAL A 172 -1.43 0.68 -14.32
C VAL A 172 -1.60 -0.61 -15.10
N SER A 173 -0.72 -0.86 -16.08
CA SER A 173 -0.77 -2.07 -16.92
C SER A 173 -0.35 -3.35 -16.19
N TRP A 174 0.25 -3.25 -15.00
CA TRP A 174 0.79 -4.38 -14.23
C TRP A 174 1.73 -5.28 -15.05
N GLY A 175 2.65 -4.64 -15.79
CA GLY A 175 3.59 -5.37 -16.64
C GLY A 175 2.94 -6.04 -17.88
N GLY A 176 1.82 -5.49 -18.34
CA GLY A 176 1.08 -6.00 -19.49
C GLY A 176 -0.05 -7.00 -19.15
N LEU A 177 -0.29 -7.28 -17.87
CA LEU A 177 -1.40 -8.16 -17.43
C LEU A 177 -2.78 -7.49 -17.55
N ILE A 178 -2.79 -6.15 -17.58
CA ILE A 178 -4.02 -5.36 -17.79
C ILE A 178 -3.82 -4.52 -19.03
N ASP A 179 -4.80 -4.56 -19.92
CA ASP A 179 -4.81 -3.72 -21.13
C ASP A 179 -4.89 -2.24 -20.71
N ALA A 180 -3.89 -1.48 -21.14
CA ALA A 180 -3.74 -0.06 -20.89
C ALA A 180 -3.02 0.60 -22.07
N PRO A 181 -3.68 0.71 -23.23
CA PRO A 181 -3.05 1.18 -24.48
C PRO A 181 -2.45 2.58 -24.33
N ASN A 182 -3.04 3.45 -23.52
CA ASN A 182 -2.55 4.81 -23.27
C ASN A 182 -1.25 4.86 -22.44
N LEU A 183 -0.81 3.71 -21.90
CA LEU A 183 0.46 3.59 -21.15
C LEU A 183 1.57 2.95 -21.99
N THR A 184 1.32 2.65 -23.26
CA THR A 184 2.33 2.13 -24.20
C THR A 184 3.15 3.32 -24.70
N LEU A 185 4.35 3.48 -24.15
CA LEU A 185 5.31 4.48 -24.60
C LEU A 185 6.20 3.88 -25.70
N SER A 186 6.57 4.69 -26.68
CA SER A 186 7.64 4.33 -27.63
C SER A 186 8.98 4.13 -26.86
N ASN A 187 9.93 3.43 -27.46
CA ASN A 187 11.24 3.26 -26.82
C ASN A 187 11.93 4.60 -26.61
N ASP A 188 11.69 5.58 -27.45
CA ASP A 188 12.29 6.92 -27.40
C ASP A 188 11.67 7.79 -26.29
N ASP A 189 10.44 7.44 -25.84
CA ASP A 189 9.72 8.15 -24.77
C ASP A 189 9.88 7.47 -23.39
N ARG A 190 10.75 6.47 -23.26
CA ARG A 190 10.95 5.76 -21.99
C ARG A 190 11.91 6.50 -21.08
N TRP A 191 11.40 6.85 -19.92
CA TRP A 191 12.20 7.40 -18.82
C TRP A 191 12.47 6.33 -17.76
N PRO A 192 13.59 6.41 -17.01
CA PRO A 192 13.82 5.55 -15.85
C PRO A 192 12.65 5.62 -14.89
N CYS A 193 12.15 4.47 -14.46
CA CYS A 193 11.01 4.42 -13.54
C CYS A 193 11.39 4.97 -12.17
N TYR A 194 10.82 6.11 -11.79
CA TYR A 194 11.05 6.77 -10.51
C TYR A 194 10.87 5.83 -9.30
N TRP A 195 9.81 5.01 -9.31
CA TRP A 195 9.57 4.03 -8.24
C TRP A 195 10.68 2.99 -8.16
N ALA A 196 11.11 2.42 -9.27
CA ALA A 196 12.18 1.44 -9.29
C ALA A 196 13.52 2.03 -8.80
N MET A 197 13.72 3.33 -8.98
CA MET A 197 14.95 4.01 -8.55
C MET A 197 15.00 4.25 -7.03
N GLN A 198 13.86 4.38 -6.37
CA GLN A 198 13.76 4.82 -4.98
C GLN A 198 13.15 3.80 -4.02
N THR A 199 12.60 2.68 -4.51
CA THR A 199 11.91 1.73 -3.66
C THR A 199 12.57 0.36 -3.67
N MET A 200 12.41 -0.35 -2.56
CA MET A 200 12.69 -1.76 -2.41
C MET A 200 11.39 -2.48 -2.07
N SER A 201 11.00 -3.43 -2.90
CA SER A 201 9.79 -4.24 -2.67
C SER A 201 10.19 -5.62 -2.15
N ILE A 202 9.70 -5.99 -0.96
CA ILE A 202 10.06 -7.23 -0.27
C ILE A 202 8.82 -8.11 -0.14
N THR A 203 8.91 -9.36 -0.59
CA THR A 203 7.83 -10.32 -0.45
C THR A 203 7.68 -10.83 0.98
N ASP A 204 6.57 -11.49 1.28
CA ASP A 204 6.30 -12.18 2.54
C ASP A 204 7.36 -13.24 2.91
N THR A 205 8.11 -13.76 1.93
CA THR A 205 9.20 -14.74 2.12
C THR A 205 10.59 -14.12 2.18
N GLY A 206 10.71 -12.77 2.13
CA GLY A 206 12.00 -12.07 2.19
C GLY A 206 12.71 -11.88 0.86
N LYS A 207 12.12 -12.29 -0.28
CA LYS A 207 12.70 -12.00 -1.58
C LYS A 207 12.50 -10.52 -1.93
N VAL A 208 13.59 -9.86 -2.29
CA VAL A 208 13.55 -8.49 -2.82
C VAL A 208 13.37 -8.55 -4.32
N VAL A 209 12.35 -7.88 -4.82
CA VAL A 209 12.04 -7.87 -6.26
C VAL A 209 12.40 -6.54 -6.91
N LYS A 210 12.59 -6.57 -8.22
CA LYS A 210 12.97 -5.41 -9.03
C LYS A 210 11.95 -4.26 -8.90
N CYS A 211 10.66 -4.59 -8.83
CA CYS A 211 9.58 -3.60 -8.84
C CYS A 211 8.32 -4.19 -8.19
N ALA A 212 7.47 -3.34 -7.63
CA ALA A 212 6.19 -3.71 -7.03
C ALA A 212 5.19 -4.35 -8.02
N VAL A 213 5.39 -4.25 -9.34
CA VAL A 213 4.56 -4.94 -10.34
C VAL A 213 5.00 -6.38 -10.60
N ASP A 214 6.17 -6.81 -10.07
CA ASP A 214 6.65 -8.19 -10.15
C ASP A 214 5.97 -9.08 -9.10
N LEU A 215 4.70 -9.40 -9.36
CA LEU A 215 3.84 -10.11 -8.39
C LEU A 215 4.32 -11.53 -8.06
N ASP A 216 5.00 -12.20 -8.98
CA ASP A 216 5.47 -13.58 -8.83
C ASP A 216 6.94 -13.69 -8.43
N ALA A 217 7.60 -12.55 -8.14
CA ALA A 217 9.02 -12.51 -7.82
C ALA A 217 9.91 -13.17 -8.90
N ARG A 218 9.66 -12.86 -10.17
CA ARG A 218 10.43 -13.38 -11.30
C ARG A 218 11.81 -12.75 -11.40
N TYR A 219 11.95 -11.51 -10.98
CA TYR A 219 13.19 -10.72 -11.04
C TYR A 219 13.71 -10.41 -9.62
N VAL A 220 14.21 -11.45 -8.96
CA VAL A 220 14.72 -11.35 -7.59
C VAL A 220 16.08 -10.66 -7.56
N ALA A 221 16.18 -9.58 -6.81
CA ALA A 221 17.41 -8.81 -6.57
C ALA A 221 18.23 -9.38 -5.39
N GLY A 222 17.57 -10.00 -4.41
CA GLY A 222 18.22 -10.56 -3.23
C GLY A 222 17.24 -11.26 -2.30
N ASP A 223 17.77 -11.76 -1.19
CA ASP A 223 17.01 -12.45 -0.16
C ASP A 223 17.41 -11.91 1.22
N VAL A 224 16.48 -11.24 1.91
CA VAL A 224 16.70 -10.62 3.23
C VAL A 224 17.02 -11.67 4.30
N ASN A 225 16.64 -12.94 4.11
CA ASN A 225 16.98 -14.00 5.06
C ASN A 225 18.50 -14.25 5.18
N VAL A 226 19.26 -13.96 4.11
CA VAL A 226 20.71 -14.26 4.02
C VAL A 226 21.58 -13.04 3.66
N GLN A 227 20.96 -11.90 3.37
CA GLN A 227 21.65 -10.66 2.98
C GLN A 227 21.07 -9.49 3.77
N SER A 228 21.87 -8.41 3.96
CA SER A 228 21.35 -7.15 4.46
C SER A 228 20.63 -6.35 3.35
N LEU A 229 19.71 -5.47 3.75
CA LEU A 229 19.04 -4.54 2.82
C LEU A 229 20.07 -3.66 2.10
N LYS A 230 21.09 -3.19 2.81
CA LYS A 230 22.18 -2.36 2.26
C LYS A 230 22.97 -3.11 1.16
N GLU A 231 23.28 -4.38 1.37
CA GLU A 231 23.95 -5.20 0.37
C GLU A 231 23.07 -5.38 -0.88
N ILE A 232 21.79 -5.71 -0.71
CA ILE A 232 20.87 -5.90 -1.83
C ILE A 232 20.69 -4.59 -2.61
N TRP A 233 20.54 -3.47 -1.90
CA TRP A 233 20.38 -2.13 -2.49
C TRP A 233 21.57 -1.75 -3.36
N ASN A 234 22.79 -1.94 -2.87
CA ASN A 234 24.01 -1.51 -3.54
C ASN A 234 24.51 -2.47 -4.62
N ASN A 235 24.05 -3.73 -4.62
CA ASN A 235 24.49 -4.76 -5.56
C ASN A 235 23.48 -4.94 -6.72
N LYS A 236 22.70 -6.01 -6.69
CA LYS A 236 21.85 -6.42 -7.82
C LYS A 236 20.72 -5.44 -8.10
N LEU A 237 20.14 -4.82 -7.06
CA LEU A 237 19.12 -3.81 -7.26
C LEU A 237 19.68 -2.55 -7.97
N LYS A 238 20.90 -2.13 -7.60
CA LYS A 238 21.61 -1.05 -8.30
C LYS A 238 21.85 -1.39 -9.77
N LYS A 239 22.26 -2.62 -10.08
CA LYS A 239 22.42 -3.07 -11.47
C LYS A 239 21.13 -3.00 -12.28
N PHE A 240 20.00 -3.40 -11.68
CA PHE A 240 18.70 -3.28 -12.34
C PHE A 240 18.29 -1.83 -12.65
N ARG A 241 18.80 -0.85 -11.91
CA ARG A 241 18.52 0.57 -12.11
C ARG A 241 19.40 1.21 -13.18
N GLN A 242 20.49 0.59 -13.54
CA GLN A 242 21.46 1.06 -14.55
C GLN A 242 21.13 0.57 -15.97
N LEU A 243 20.17 -0.37 -16.11
CA LEU A 243 19.68 -0.88 -17.40
C LEU A 243 18.49 -0.07 -17.89
#